data_745ff61fe33fb93bdbd1e56d16e59f93
#
_entry.id   745ff61fe33fb93bdbd1e56d16e59f93
#
_cell.length_a   1.000
_cell.length_b   1.000
_cell.length_c   1.000
_cell.angle_alpha   90.00
_cell.angle_beta   90.00
_cell.angle_gamma   90.00
#
_symmetry.space_group_name_H-M   'P 1'
#
loop_
_entity.id
_entity.type
_entity.pdbx_description
1 polymer ?
#
loop_
_entity_poly.entity_id
_entity_poly.type
_entity_poly.pdbx_seq_one_letter_code
_entity_poly.pdbx_strand_id
1 'polypeptide(L)'
;LAIVGAVHIAQALMPMARIAGFDPVVIDPRGAFGSKARFPNETILEDWPDEALEAYGLDVRTALVLLTHDPKLDDPALHLGLRSKSFYIGALGSKRTHAKRIERLLEDGFTQTQIDRIHGPIGLDIGAASPQEIAISILSEMVQTLRNPS
;
A
#
# COMPACT_ATOMS: atom_id res chain seq x y z
N LEU A 1 5.50 -0.11 7.87
CA LEU A 1 4.35 -0.15 6.96
C LEU A 1 4.08 1.25 6.41
N ALA A 2 4.24 1.42 5.10
CA ALA A 2 3.95 2.68 4.41
C ALA A 2 2.62 2.53 3.66
N ILE A 3 1.65 3.37 4.00
CA ILE A 3 0.32 3.38 3.40
C ILE A 3 0.17 4.64 2.56
N VAL A 4 -0.06 4.50 1.27
CA VAL A 4 -0.35 5.63 0.38
C VAL A 4 -1.86 5.75 0.24
N GLY A 5 -2.42 6.80 0.80
CA GLY A 5 -3.84 7.08 0.78
C GLY A 5 -4.47 7.12 2.17
N ALA A 6 -4.81 8.33 2.63
CA ALA A 6 -5.46 8.55 3.93
C ALA A 6 -6.98 8.35 3.80
N VAL A 7 -7.39 7.13 3.51
CA VAL A 7 -8.79 6.75 3.26
C VAL A 7 -9.33 5.89 4.41
N HIS A 8 -10.61 5.52 4.35
CA HIS A 8 -11.25 4.76 5.44
C HIS A 8 -10.56 3.42 5.75
N ILE A 9 -10.07 2.74 4.72
CA ILE A 9 -9.32 1.48 4.91
C ILE A 9 -8.07 1.74 5.75
N ALA A 10 -7.35 2.84 5.49
CA ALA A 10 -6.16 3.20 6.24
C ALA A 10 -6.48 3.49 7.71
N GLN A 11 -7.62 4.16 7.98
CA GLN A 11 -8.06 4.42 9.35
C GLN A 11 -8.22 3.14 10.16
N ALA A 12 -8.73 2.09 9.52
CA ALA A 12 -8.91 0.78 10.17
C ALA A 12 -7.59 0.00 10.23
N LEU A 13 -6.79 0.05 9.16
CA LEU A 13 -5.56 -0.73 9.06
C LEU A 13 -4.48 -0.29 10.03
N MET A 14 -4.31 1.02 10.22
CA MET A 14 -3.21 1.54 11.03
C MET A 14 -3.23 1.04 12.50
N PRO A 15 -4.35 1.11 13.23
CA PRO A 15 -4.39 0.59 14.59
C PRO A 15 -4.16 -0.92 14.66
N MET A 16 -4.74 -1.68 13.73
CA MET A 16 -4.58 -3.13 13.69
C MET A 16 -3.14 -3.52 13.38
N ALA A 17 -2.50 -2.82 12.45
CA ALA A 17 -1.10 -3.06 12.09
C ALA A 17 -0.18 -2.78 13.28
N ARG A 18 -0.45 -1.72 14.02
CA ARG A 18 0.33 -1.37 15.20
C ARG A 18 0.23 -2.45 16.28
N ILE A 19 -0.98 -2.95 16.52
CA ILE A 19 -1.19 -4.07 17.45
C ILE A 19 -0.42 -5.30 17.01
N ALA A 20 -0.34 -5.55 15.71
CA ALA A 20 0.38 -6.68 15.14
C ALA A 20 1.91 -6.49 15.12
N GLY A 21 2.42 -5.34 15.58
CA GLY A 21 3.85 -5.09 15.67
C GLY A 21 4.47 -4.32 14.51
N PHE A 22 3.66 -3.83 13.57
CA PHE A 22 4.14 -2.96 12.50
C PHE A 22 4.15 -1.51 12.97
N ASP A 23 4.97 -0.69 12.31
CA ASP A 23 5.03 0.75 12.57
C ASP A 23 4.45 1.47 11.34
N PRO A 24 3.15 1.82 11.36
CA PRO A 24 2.49 2.39 10.19
C PRO A 24 2.71 3.88 10.05
N VAL A 25 2.83 4.33 8.81
CA VAL A 25 2.82 5.73 8.42
C VAL A 25 1.89 5.87 7.21
N VAL A 26 1.13 6.96 7.16
CA VAL A 26 0.27 7.24 6.01
C VAL A 26 0.82 8.43 5.21
N ILE A 27 0.79 8.29 3.89
CA ILE A 27 1.27 9.28 2.94
C ILE A 27 0.10 9.70 2.07
N ASP A 28 -0.23 10.99 2.07
CA ASP A 28 -1.27 11.53 1.20
C ASP A 28 -1.08 13.05 1.02
N PRO A 29 -0.75 13.50 -0.21
CA PRO A 29 -0.61 14.92 -0.48
C PRO A 29 -1.94 15.68 -0.56
N ARG A 30 -3.06 14.95 -0.55
CA ARG A 30 -4.40 15.54 -0.62
C ARG A 30 -4.87 15.91 0.79
N GLY A 31 -4.52 17.08 1.27
CA GLY A 31 -4.70 17.52 2.66
C GLY A 31 -6.06 17.22 3.32
N ALA A 32 -7.16 17.21 2.54
CA ALA A 32 -8.49 16.93 3.06
C ALA A 32 -8.64 15.49 3.58
N PHE A 33 -7.85 14.54 3.06
CA PHE A 33 -7.87 13.14 3.47
C PHE A 33 -7.06 12.91 4.74
N GLY A 34 -5.97 13.66 4.93
CA GLY A 34 -5.02 13.46 6.02
C GLY A 34 -5.31 14.30 7.26
N SER A 35 -6.58 14.63 7.57
CA SER A 35 -6.89 15.45 8.74
C SER A 35 -6.61 14.70 10.04
N LYS A 36 -6.14 15.42 11.06
CA LYS A 36 -5.88 14.86 12.39
C LYS A 36 -7.14 14.30 13.04
N ALA A 37 -8.31 14.84 12.69
CA ALA A 37 -9.59 14.33 13.20
C ALA A 37 -9.84 12.89 12.74
N ARG A 38 -9.40 12.54 11.53
CA ARG A 38 -9.56 11.20 10.98
C ARG A 38 -8.44 10.25 11.43
N PHE A 39 -7.26 10.79 11.70
CA PHE A 39 -6.07 10.02 12.08
C PHE A 39 -5.46 10.56 13.37
N PRO A 40 -6.19 10.49 14.49
CA PRO A 40 -5.64 10.95 15.77
C PRO A 40 -4.44 10.09 16.17
N ASN A 41 -3.37 10.73 16.60
CA ASN A 41 -2.14 10.08 17.05
C ASN A 41 -1.37 9.31 15.97
N GLU A 42 -1.65 9.59 14.69
CA GLU A 42 -0.95 8.95 13.58
C GLU A 42 0.00 9.90 12.87
N THR A 43 1.07 9.35 12.30
CA THR A 43 1.99 10.11 11.47
C THR A 43 1.44 10.21 10.06
N ILE A 44 1.23 11.44 9.59
CA ILE A 44 0.75 11.71 8.23
C ILE A 44 1.81 12.50 7.49
N LEU A 45 2.27 11.99 6.35
CA LEU A 45 3.20 12.67 5.47
C LEU A 45 2.41 13.24 4.29
N GLU A 46 2.47 14.55 4.11
CA GLU A 46 1.71 15.26 3.08
C GLU A 46 2.50 15.50 1.79
N ASP A 47 3.71 14.95 1.72
CA ASP A 47 4.51 15.00 0.49
C ASP A 47 3.96 14.06 -0.56
N TRP A 48 4.38 14.25 -1.81
CA TRP A 48 4.08 13.30 -2.88
C TRP A 48 4.67 11.94 -2.55
N PRO A 49 4.00 10.83 -2.92
CA PRO A 49 4.42 9.49 -2.50
C PRO A 49 5.86 9.13 -2.86
N ASP A 50 6.34 9.51 -4.05
CA ASP A 50 7.71 9.22 -4.46
C ASP A 50 8.72 9.93 -3.55
N GLU A 51 8.50 11.20 -3.23
CA GLU A 51 9.37 11.97 -2.35
C GLU A 51 9.33 11.41 -0.92
N ALA A 52 8.13 11.14 -0.41
CA ALA A 52 7.95 10.62 0.95
C ALA A 52 8.59 9.25 1.11
N LEU A 53 8.43 8.36 0.12
CA LEU A 53 8.98 7.01 0.17
C LEU A 53 10.49 6.99 0.02
N GLU A 54 11.08 7.88 -0.78
CA GLU A 54 12.52 8.01 -0.85
C GLU A 54 13.12 8.43 0.49
N ALA A 55 12.49 9.40 1.15
CA ALA A 55 12.92 9.87 2.46
C ALA A 55 12.71 8.80 3.54
N TYR A 56 11.60 8.06 3.46
CA TYR A 56 11.27 7.00 4.40
C TYR A 56 12.22 5.80 4.29
N GLY A 57 12.59 5.44 3.07
CA GLY A 57 13.46 4.30 2.78
C GLY A 57 12.72 2.97 2.78
N LEU A 58 12.64 2.34 1.60
CA LEU A 58 11.98 1.04 1.44
C LEU A 58 13.01 -0.07 1.55
N ASP A 59 12.90 -0.91 2.57
CA ASP A 59 13.82 -2.02 2.81
C ASP A 59 13.07 -3.36 2.96
N VAL A 60 13.81 -4.42 3.31
CA VAL A 60 13.24 -5.77 3.44
C VAL A 60 12.17 -5.91 4.52
N ARG A 61 12.09 -4.96 5.44
CA ARG A 61 11.09 -4.93 6.51
C ARG A 61 9.87 -4.09 6.15
N THR A 62 9.88 -3.45 4.99
CA THR A 62 8.82 -2.53 4.61
C THR A 62 7.71 -3.24 3.87
N ALA A 63 6.46 -2.98 4.26
CA ALA A 63 5.27 -3.29 3.49
C ALA A 63 4.77 -1.98 2.87
N LEU A 64 4.46 -2.00 1.58
CA LEU A 64 3.91 -0.86 0.85
C LEU A 64 2.48 -1.16 0.43
N VAL A 65 1.55 -0.32 0.87
CA VAL A 65 0.11 -0.50 0.64
C VAL A 65 -0.45 0.73 -0.07
N LEU A 66 -1.03 0.56 -1.24
CA LEU A 66 -1.52 1.64 -2.09
C LEU A 66 -3.04 1.61 -2.15
N LEU A 67 -3.68 2.68 -1.69
CA LEU A 67 -5.13 2.73 -1.49
C LEU A 67 -5.82 3.91 -2.19
N THR A 68 -5.14 4.67 -3.05
CA THR A 68 -5.73 5.92 -3.58
C THR A 68 -6.62 5.74 -4.79
N HIS A 69 -6.44 4.71 -5.57
CA HIS A 69 -7.05 4.54 -6.90
C HIS A 69 -6.59 5.58 -7.94
N ASP A 70 -5.70 6.49 -7.55
CA ASP A 70 -5.22 7.54 -8.44
C ASP A 70 -3.83 7.16 -8.98
N PRO A 71 -3.71 6.87 -10.29
CA PRO A 71 -2.42 6.52 -10.88
C PRO A 71 -1.33 7.57 -10.66
N LYS A 72 -1.70 8.84 -10.53
CA LYS A 72 -0.72 9.91 -10.28
C LYS A 72 -0.03 9.75 -8.93
N LEU A 73 -0.70 9.13 -7.98
CA LEU A 73 -0.18 8.87 -6.64
C LEU A 73 0.39 7.45 -6.52
N ASP A 74 -0.36 6.47 -7.00
CA ASP A 74 0.00 5.05 -6.83
C ASP A 74 1.15 4.61 -7.76
N ASP A 75 1.19 5.06 -9.02
CA ASP A 75 2.21 4.62 -9.96
C ASP A 75 3.63 5.02 -9.54
N PRO A 76 3.90 6.28 -9.14
CA PRO A 76 5.24 6.64 -8.64
C PRO A 76 5.66 5.81 -7.43
N ALA A 77 4.72 5.53 -6.52
CA ALA A 77 4.98 4.69 -5.36
C ALA A 77 5.30 3.25 -5.77
N LEU A 78 4.57 2.70 -6.76
CA LEU A 78 4.85 1.37 -7.29
C LEU A 78 6.22 1.28 -7.92
N HIS A 79 6.64 2.30 -8.68
CA HIS A 79 7.96 2.33 -9.29
C HIS A 79 9.06 2.16 -8.23
N LEU A 80 8.96 2.91 -7.14
CA LEU A 80 9.91 2.80 -6.04
C LEU A 80 9.83 1.45 -5.34
N GLY A 81 8.62 0.98 -5.07
CA GLY A 81 8.41 -0.31 -4.43
C GLY A 81 9.01 -1.47 -5.23
N LEU A 82 8.79 -1.47 -6.54
CA LEU A 82 9.28 -2.53 -7.41
C LEU A 82 10.80 -2.52 -7.57
N ARG A 83 11.43 -1.37 -7.37
CA ARG A 83 12.88 -1.24 -7.37
C ARG A 83 13.50 -1.53 -6.01
N SER A 84 12.67 -1.67 -4.98
CA SER A 84 13.11 -1.91 -3.61
C SER A 84 13.07 -3.38 -3.24
N LYS A 85 13.56 -3.69 -2.03
CA LYS A 85 13.49 -5.04 -1.46
C LYS A 85 12.32 -5.20 -0.48
N SER A 86 11.30 -4.33 -0.56
CA SER A 86 10.13 -4.43 0.31
C SER A 86 9.53 -5.83 0.26
N PHE A 87 9.18 -6.37 1.43
CA PHE A 87 8.69 -7.75 1.48
C PHE A 87 7.25 -7.88 0.97
N TYR A 88 6.51 -6.77 0.97
CA TYR A 88 5.10 -6.76 0.57
C TYR A 88 4.79 -5.49 -0.22
N ILE A 89 4.12 -5.66 -1.35
CA ILE A 89 3.59 -4.55 -2.14
C ILE A 89 2.17 -4.93 -2.51
N GLY A 90 1.20 -4.12 -2.09
CA GLY A 90 -0.20 -4.36 -2.38
C GLY A 90 -0.88 -3.13 -2.94
N ALA A 91 -1.79 -3.31 -3.89
CA ALA A 91 -2.49 -2.22 -4.55
C ALA A 91 -3.98 -2.50 -4.63
N LEU A 92 -4.77 -1.55 -4.12
CA LEU A 92 -6.22 -1.61 -4.13
C LEU A 92 -6.75 -1.46 -5.57
N GLY A 93 -7.85 -2.13 -5.86
CA GLY A 93 -8.53 -2.04 -7.14
C GLY A 93 -9.12 -3.37 -7.56
N SER A 94 -10.00 -3.32 -8.57
CA SER A 94 -10.55 -4.54 -9.16
C SER A 94 -9.50 -5.27 -9.99
N LYS A 95 -9.80 -6.48 -10.42
CA LYS A 95 -8.95 -7.23 -11.35
C LYS A 95 -8.72 -6.44 -12.65
N ARG A 96 -9.76 -5.73 -13.12
CA ARG A 96 -9.67 -4.89 -14.32
C ARG A 96 -8.72 -3.71 -14.10
N THR A 97 -8.83 -3.04 -12.95
CA THR A 97 -7.93 -1.94 -12.60
C THR A 97 -6.49 -2.42 -12.52
N HIS A 98 -6.28 -3.59 -11.93
CA HIS A 98 -4.94 -4.17 -11.82
C HIS A 98 -4.36 -4.52 -13.20
N ALA A 99 -5.18 -5.08 -14.10
CA ALA A 99 -4.74 -5.38 -15.46
C ALA A 99 -4.24 -4.14 -16.19
N LYS A 100 -4.95 -3.02 -16.07
CA LYS A 100 -4.53 -1.75 -16.65
C LYS A 100 -3.22 -1.23 -16.02
N ARG A 101 -3.07 -1.42 -14.73
CA ARG A 101 -1.84 -1.06 -14.01
C ARG A 101 -0.65 -1.86 -14.54
N ILE A 102 -0.84 -3.15 -14.77
CA ILE A 102 0.20 -4.01 -15.35
C ILE A 102 0.64 -3.50 -16.72
N GLU A 103 -0.31 -3.12 -17.57
CA GLU A 103 0.00 -2.56 -18.90
C GLU A 103 0.89 -1.32 -18.79
N ARG A 104 0.55 -0.39 -17.89
CA ARG A 104 1.35 0.82 -17.69
C ARG A 104 2.76 0.50 -17.20
N LEU A 105 2.88 -0.44 -16.28
CA LEU A 105 4.18 -0.83 -15.72
C LEU A 105 5.08 -1.49 -16.77
N LEU A 106 4.50 -2.32 -17.64
CA LEU A 106 5.24 -2.92 -18.74
C LEU A 106 5.73 -1.85 -19.72
N GLU A 107 4.89 -0.85 -20.04
CA GLU A 107 5.29 0.29 -20.88
C GLU A 107 6.41 1.10 -20.23
N ASP A 108 6.43 1.18 -18.90
CA ASP A 108 7.45 1.90 -18.14
C ASP A 108 8.75 1.11 -18.00
N GLY A 109 8.83 -0.09 -18.55
CA GLY A 109 10.05 -0.89 -18.60
C GLY A 109 10.22 -1.91 -17.48
N PHE A 110 9.22 -2.11 -16.62
CA PHE A 110 9.28 -3.16 -15.60
C PHE A 110 9.08 -4.54 -16.20
N THR A 111 9.74 -5.55 -15.64
CA THR A 111 9.61 -6.93 -16.08
C THR A 111 8.38 -7.58 -15.43
N GLN A 112 7.90 -8.66 -16.04
CA GLN A 112 6.79 -9.42 -15.47
C GLN A 112 7.17 -9.97 -14.07
N THR A 113 8.39 -10.39 -13.88
CA THR A 113 8.88 -10.88 -12.58
C THR A 113 8.77 -9.80 -11.50
N GLN A 114 9.12 -8.56 -11.83
CA GLN A 114 8.95 -7.44 -10.90
C GLN A 114 7.47 -7.19 -10.60
N ILE A 115 6.63 -7.16 -11.63
CA ILE A 115 5.20 -6.88 -11.53
C ILE A 115 4.48 -7.96 -10.72
N ASP A 116 4.91 -9.21 -10.82
CA ASP A 116 4.32 -10.34 -10.09
C ASP A 116 4.47 -10.22 -8.56
N ARG A 117 5.33 -9.33 -8.11
CA ARG A 117 5.46 -9.03 -6.67
C ARG A 117 4.27 -8.25 -6.11
N ILE A 118 3.46 -7.63 -6.97
CA ILE A 118 2.33 -6.82 -6.54
C ILE A 118 1.14 -7.73 -6.21
N HIS A 119 0.61 -7.58 -5.00
CA HIS A 119 -0.66 -8.20 -4.63
C HIS A 119 -1.79 -7.30 -5.14
N GLY A 120 -2.41 -7.69 -6.20
CA GLY A 120 -3.50 -6.94 -6.84
C GLY A 120 -4.56 -7.90 -7.40
N PRO A 121 -5.81 -7.78 -6.96
CA PRO A 121 -6.30 -6.89 -5.89
C PRO A 121 -5.69 -7.19 -4.53
N ILE A 122 -5.46 -6.14 -3.74
CA ILE A 122 -4.84 -6.26 -2.42
C ILE A 122 -5.69 -7.06 -1.44
N GLY A 123 -5.04 -7.85 -0.60
CA GLY A 123 -5.67 -8.59 0.49
C GLY A 123 -6.02 -10.02 0.12
N LEU A 124 -6.14 -10.87 1.12
CA LEU A 124 -6.63 -12.24 0.92
C LEU A 124 -8.09 -12.22 0.48
N ASP A 125 -8.47 -13.14 -0.38
CA ASP A 125 -9.84 -13.26 -0.87
C ASP A 125 -10.71 -13.93 0.18
N ILE A 126 -11.23 -13.13 1.12
CA ILE A 126 -12.07 -13.59 2.22
C ILE A 126 -13.52 -13.09 2.10
N GLY A 127 -13.88 -12.48 0.97
CA GLY A 127 -15.20 -11.89 0.80
C GLY A 127 -15.38 -10.57 1.51
N ALA A 128 -14.31 -9.85 1.83
CA ALA A 128 -14.36 -8.58 2.55
C ALA A 128 -15.19 -7.55 1.80
N ALA A 129 -16.09 -6.87 2.52
CA ALA A 129 -16.97 -5.86 1.94
C ALA A 129 -16.79 -4.48 2.58
N SER A 130 -16.63 -4.41 3.89
CA SER A 130 -16.43 -3.12 4.58
C SER A 130 -14.97 -2.69 4.56
N PRO A 131 -14.67 -1.38 4.76
CA PRO A 131 -13.29 -0.92 4.89
C PRO A 131 -12.52 -1.66 5.98
N GLN A 132 -13.17 -1.97 7.10
CA GLN A 132 -12.55 -2.70 8.20
C GLN A 132 -12.22 -4.13 7.81
N GLU A 133 -13.11 -4.80 7.10
CA GLU A 133 -12.88 -6.16 6.60
C GLU A 133 -11.77 -6.20 5.56
N ILE A 134 -11.73 -5.20 4.67
CA ILE A 134 -10.66 -5.07 3.69
C ILE A 134 -9.31 -4.86 4.41
N ALA A 135 -9.30 -4.04 5.45
CA ALA A 135 -8.09 -3.85 6.27
C ALA A 135 -7.60 -5.17 6.89
N ILE A 136 -8.53 -5.99 7.38
CA ILE A 136 -8.20 -7.33 7.91
C ILE A 136 -7.58 -8.20 6.82
N SER A 137 -8.15 -8.19 5.63
CA SER A 137 -7.64 -9.00 4.50
C SER A 137 -6.23 -8.57 4.09
N ILE A 138 -5.95 -7.27 4.13
CA ILE A 138 -4.63 -6.72 3.82
C ILE A 138 -3.62 -7.16 4.89
N LEU A 139 -3.94 -6.95 6.14
CA LEU A 139 -3.04 -7.31 7.24
C LEU A 139 -2.74 -8.81 7.24
N SER A 140 -3.75 -9.64 6.99
CA SER A 140 -3.59 -11.10 6.89
C SER A 140 -2.64 -11.47 5.76
N GLU A 141 -2.77 -10.84 4.60
CA GLU A 141 -1.88 -11.10 3.46
C GLU A 141 -0.44 -10.66 3.75
N MET A 142 -0.28 -9.51 4.43
CA MET A 142 1.03 -9.05 4.86
C MET A 142 1.71 -10.06 5.77
N VAL A 143 0.99 -10.55 6.78
CA VAL A 143 1.50 -11.54 7.72
C VAL A 143 1.84 -12.85 7.01
N GLN A 144 0.96 -13.31 6.12
CA GLN A 144 1.19 -14.51 5.32
C GLN A 144 2.48 -14.39 4.50
N THR A 145 2.66 -13.26 3.84
CA THR A 145 3.85 -13.00 3.00
C THR A 145 5.12 -12.94 3.85
N LEU A 146 5.03 -12.31 5.02
CA LEU A 146 6.16 -12.20 5.93
C LEU A 146 6.60 -13.56 6.50
N ARG A 147 5.63 -14.40 6.87
CA ARG A 147 5.91 -15.68 7.54
C ARG A 147 6.14 -16.84 6.57
N ASN A 148 5.63 -16.74 5.35
CA ASN A 148 5.77 -17.76 4.32
C ASN A 148 6.39 -17.16 3.05
N PRO A 149 7.65 -16.72 3.11
CA PRO A 149 8.32 -16.21 1.93
C PRO A 149 8.59 -17.36 0.97
N SER A 150 8.06 -17.26 -0.24
CA SER A 150 8.27 -18.30 -1.26
C SER A 150 9.27 -17.84 -2.30
#